data_dd87690ad94982afe4af63aa460a1d6f
#
_entry.id   dd87690ad94982afe4af63aa460a1d6f
#
_cell.length_a   1.000
_cell.length_b   1.000
_cell.length_c   1.000
_cell.angle_alpha   90.00
_cell.angle_beta   90.00
_cell.angle_gamma   90.00
#
_symmetry.space_group_name_H-M   'P 1'
#
loop_
_entity.id
_entity.type
_entity.pdbx_description
1 polymer ?
#
loop_
_entity_poly.entity_id
_entity_poly.type
_entity_poly.pdbx_seq_one_letter_code
_entity_poly.pdbx_strand_id
1 'polypeptide(L)'
;LNMPAQEPQVGHGVAGKAENVRLFNETFEGEKPICYFPFGLCSRKTKGGKIMDLDWKKTFVTKAVATQRSIIPTHIDGRNTNFFYNLARLRKFLKIKANIEMAFLVDEMFKQRDKTLTITFGKPIPYETFDKRFTDAQWAEKLRTFSYHLTEDPNQVFNPEKEYII
;
A
#
# COMPACT_ATOMS: atom_id res chain seq x y z
N LEU A 1 -28.83 20.35 13.11
CA LEU A 1 -27.40 20.43 12.68
C LEU A 1 -26.60 19.49 13.57
N ASN A 2 -26.46 18.24 13.12
CA ASN A 2 -25.56 17.29 13.77
C ASN A 2 -24.14 17.60 13.33
N MET A 3 -23.30 18.08 14.25
CA MET A 3 -21.86 18.15 14.03
C MET A 3 -21.31 16.70 13.98
N PRO A 4 -20.47 16.37 13.00
CA PRO A 4 -19.79 15.09 13.00
C PRO A 4 -18.87 14.99 14.22
N ALA A 5 -18.82 13.80 14.83
CA ALA A 5 -17.93 13.52 15.95
C ALA A 5 -16.48 13.86 15.56
N GLN A 6 -15.79 14.62 16.41
CA GLN A 6 -14.37 14.93 16.24
C GLN A 6 -13.58 13.61 16.24
N GLU A 7 -12.82 13.37 15.17
CA GLU A 7 -11.83 12.29 15.17
C GLU A 7 -10.80 12.49 16.29
N PRO A 8 -10.45 11.44 17.03
CA PRO A 8 -9.48 11.57 18.11
C PRO A 8 -8.11 12.01 17.56
N GLN A 9 -7.60 13.10 18.13
CA GLN A 9 -6.26 13.61 17.79
C GLN A 9 -5.20 12.58 18.23
N VAL A 10 -4.41 12.09 17.27
CA VAL A 10 -3.36 11.10 17.51
C VAL A 10 -2.17 11.74 18.21
N GLY A 11 -2.00 11.46 19.49
CA GLY A 11 -0.85 11.92 20.27
C GLY A 11 0.46 11.24 19.85
N HIS A 12 1.54 12.00 19.71
CA HIS A 12 2.88 11.52 19.31
C HIS A 12 3.70 10.87 20.46
N GLY A 13 3.13 10.63 21.65
CA GLY A 13 3.79 10.00 22.79
C GLY A 13 3.71 8.46 22.80
N VAL A 14 4.34 7.82 23.79
CA VAL A 14 4.30 6.35 24.01
C VAL A 14 2.84 5.87 24.18
N ALA A 15 2.02 6.62 24.91
CA ALA A 15 0.58 6.37 25.05
C ALA A 15 -0.15 6.41 23.70
N GLY A 16 0.22 7.34 22.82
CA GLY A 16 -0.34 7.42 21.46
C GLY A 16 0.04 6.23 20.57
N LYS A 17 1.23 5.64 20.77
CA LYS A 17 1.61 4.42 20.04
C LYS A 17 0.77 3.20 20.44
N ALA A 18 0.53 3.02 21.74
CA ALA A 18 -0.29 1.93 22.25
C ALA A 18 -1.75 2.06 21.77
N GLU A 19 -2.29 3.26 21.82
CA GLU A 19 -3.64 3.56 21.33
C GLU A 19 -3.75 3.32 19.81
N ASN A 20 -2.77 3.74 19.01
CA ASN A 20 -2.76 3.49 17.58
C ASN A 20 -2.71 1.99 17.25
N VAL A 21 -1.95 1.20 18.01
CA VAL A 21 -1.90 -0.25 17.86
C VAL A 21 -3.24 -0.87 18.21
N ARG A 22 -3.90 -0.41 19.28
CA ARG A 22 -5.23 -0.86 19.69
C ARG A 22 -6.25 -0.58 18.57
N LEU A 23 -6.37 0.66 18.13
CA LEU A 23 -7.29 1.07 17.07
C LEU A 23 -7.03 0.31 15.76
N PHE A 24 -5.77 0.10 15.42
CA PHE A 24 -5.38 -0.70 14.27
C PHE A 24 -5.88 -2.15 14.38
N ASN A 25 -5.73 -2.78 15.54
CA ASN A 25 -6.21 -4.15 15.76
C ASN A 25 -7.75 -4.21 15.71
N GLU A 26 -8.43 -3.32 16.41
CA GLU A 26 -9.90 -3.22 16.39
C GLU A 26 -10.46 -2.99 14.98
N THR A 27 -9.74 -2.22 14.14
CA THR A 27 -10.13 -2.02 12.74
C THR A 27 -10.13 -3.34 11.97
N PHE A 28 -9.14 -4.21 12.20
CA PHE A 28 -9.08 -5.52 11.54
C PHE A 28 -10.08 -6.53 12.10
N GLU A 29 -10.44 -6.42 13.36
CA GLU A 29 -11.45 -7.27 14.03
C GLU A 29 -12.89 -6.88 13.66
N GLY A 30 -13.09 -5.64 13.20
CA GLY A 30 -14.41 -5.16 12.77
C GLY A 30 -14.84 -5.73 11.41
N GLU A 31 -16.10 -5.52 11.03
CA GLU A 31 -16.67 -6.05 9.77
C GLU A 31 -16.48 -5.12 8.56
N LYS A 32 -16.07 -3.87 8.78
CA LYS A 32 -15.97 -2.87 7.71
C LYS A 32 -14.81 -3.18 6.74
N PRO A 33 -14.97 -2.87 5.45
CA PRO A 33 -13.86 -2.94 4.49
C PRO A 33 -12.70 -2.03 4.92
N ILE A 34 -11.46 -2.49 4.71
CA ILE A 34 -10.25 -1.75 5.06
C ILE A 34 -9.47 -1.47 3.78
N CYS A 35 -9.21 -0.20 3.50
CA CYS A 35 -8.25 0.20 2.49
C CYS A 35 -6.86 0.25 3.14
N TYR A 36 -5.95 -0.61 2.69
CA TYR A 36 -4.61 -0.74 3.28
C TYR A 36 -3.52 -0.49 2.25
N PHE A 37 -2.56 0.35 2.59
CA PHE A 37 -1.39 0.67 1.76
C PHE A 37 -0.13 0.01 2.35
N PRO A 38 0.28 -1.18 1.88
CA PRO A 38 1.31 -1.99 2.54
C PRO A 38 2.69 -1.36 2.57
N PHE A 39 3.00 -0.50 1.60
CA PHE A 39 4.28 0.19 1.54
C PHE A 39 4.33 1.41 2.49
N GLY A 40 3.22 2.12 2.66
CA GLY A 40 3.11 3.30 3.54
C GLY A 40 3.86 4.53 3.05
N LEU A 41 4.36 4.54 1.81
CA LEU A 41 5.01 5.66 1.12
C LEU A 41 4.58 5.67 -0.35
N CYS A 42 4.94 6.73 -1.07
CA CYS A 42 4.75 6.74 -2.53
C CYS A 42 5.78 5.83 -3.22
N SER A 43 5.38 5.25 -4.36
CA SER A 43 6.26 4.48 -5.24
C SER A 43 7.58 5.23 -5.53
N ARG A 44 8.59 4.51 -5.93
CA ARG A 44 9.93 5.04 -6.19
C ARG A 44 10.42 4.62 -7.58
N LYS A 45 11.28 5.45 -8.17
CA LYS A 45 11.97 5.11 -9.41
C LYS A 45 13.10 4.11 -9.11
N THR A 46 13.00 2.91 -9.67
CA THR A 46 14.03 1.86 -9.54
C THR A 46 15.29 2.21 -10.32
N LYS A 47 16.35 1.40 -10.17
CA LYS A 47 17.58 1.55 -10.97
C LYS A 47 17.32 1.40 -12.47
N GLY A 48 16.38 0.53 -12.86
CA GLY A 48 15.92 0.34 -14.24
C GLY A 48 14.97 1.41 -14.77
N GLY A 49 14.67 2.45 -13.99
CA GLY A 49 13.81 3.56 -14.41
C GLY A 49 12.31 3.32 -14.25
N LYS A 50 11.87 2.10 -13.92
CA LYS A 50 10.46 1.80 -13.60
C LYS A 50 10.05 2.47 -12.30
N ILE A 51 8.80 2.93 -12.24
CA ILE A 51 8.19 3.47 -11.02
C ILE A 51 7.35 2.37 -10.41
N MET A 52 7.68 2.01 -9.17
CA MET A 52 6.99 0.94 -8.45
C MET A 52 7.17 1.09 -6.94
N ASP A 53 6.34 0.41 -6.20
CA ASP A 53 6.48 0.29 -4.76
C ASP A 53 7.75 -0.50 -4.43
N LEU A 54 8.37 -0.11 -3.34
CA LEU A 54 9.37 -0.96 -2.69
C LEU A 54 8.66 -2.10 -1.96
N ASP A 55 9.42 -2.87 -1.18
CA ASP A 55 8.90 -4.07 -0.51
C ASP A 55 7.68 -3.75 0.36
N TRP A 56 6.62 -4.51 0.20
CA TRP A 56 5.43 -4.39 1.01
C TRP A 56 5.66 -4.99 2.41
N LYS A 57 5.15 -4.31 3.42
CA LYS A 57 5.18 -4.82 4.79
C LYS A 57 4.20 -5.99 4.93
N LYS A 58 4.64 -7.06 5.54
CA LYS A 58 3.86 -8.30 5.74
C LYS A 58 2.64 -8.16 6.65
N THR A 59 2.52 -7.08 7.40
CA THR A 59 1.53 -6.90 8.49
C THR A 59 0.10 -7.15 8.01
N PHE A 60 -0.27 -6.73 6.80
CA PHE A 60 -1.61 -6.93 6.26
C PHE A 60 -1.94 -8.41 6.02
N VAL A 61 -0.97 -9.21 5.57
CA VAL A 61 -1.15 -10.67 5.42
C VAL A 61 -1.34 -11.32 6.78
N THR A 62 -0.43 -11.03 7.74
CA THR A 62 -0.54 -11.55 9.11
C THR A 62 -1.90 -11.23 9.72
N LYS A 63 -2.39 -10.00 9.53
CA LYS A 63 -3.69 -9.58 10.06
C LYS A 63 -4.85 -10.23 9.33
N ALA A 64 -4.82 -10.29 8.00
CA ALA A 64 -5.87 -10.96 7.22
C ALA A 64 -6.06 -12.42 7.64
N VAL A 65 -4.97 -13.15 7.84
CA VAL A 65 -5.01 -14.53 8.34
C VAL A 65 -5.58 -14.60 9.76
N ALA A 66 -5.09 -13.75 10.67
CA ALA A 66 -5.51 -13.76 12.07
C ALA A 66 -6.98 -13.40 12.25
N THR A 67 -7.55 -12.56 11.39
CA THR A 67 -8.95 -12.11 11.45
C THR A 67 -9.85 -12.74 10.38
N GLN A 68 -9.35 -13.76 9.67
CA GLN A 68 -10.09 -14.52 8.65
C GLN A 68 -10.69 -13.65 7.54
N ARG A 69 -9.94 -12.62 7.11
CA ARG A 69 -10.38 -11.66 6.08
C ARG A 69 -9.75 -11.96 4.74
N SER A 70 -10.56 -11.93 3.70
CA SER A 70 -10.06 -11.98 2.32
C SER A 70 -9.29 -10.71 1.97
N ILE A 71 -8.28 -10.86 1.10
CA ILE A 71 -7.52 -9.74 0.55
C ILE A 71 -7.98 -9.49 -0.89
N ILE A 72 -8.33 -8.25 -1.20
CA ILE A 72 -8.62 -7.80 -2.57
C ILE A 72 -7.40 -7.04 -3.08
N PRO A 73 -6.57 -7.65 -3.93
CA PRO A 73 -5.44 -6.94 -4.53
C PRO A 73 -5.95 -5.82 -5.41
N THR A 74 -5.35 -4.64 -5.28
CA THR A 74 -5.81 -3.46 -5.99
C THR A 74 -4.63 -2.76 -6.64
N HIS A 75 -4.78 -2.39 -7.90
CA HIS A 75 -3.81 -1.56 -8.62
C HIS A 75 -4.38 -0.17 -8.85
N ILE A 76 -3.58 0.86 -8.63
CA ILE A 76 -3.91 2.25 -8.92
C ILE A 76 -2.96 2.74 -10.00
N ASP A 77 -3.50 2.97 -11.21
CA ASP A 77 -2.74 3.56 -12.31
C ASP A 77 -2.67 5.08 -12.12
N GLY A 78 -1.73 5.49 -11.29
CA GLY A 78 -1.47 6.89 -10.98
C GLY A 78 0.01 7.09 -10.66
N ARG A 79 0.56 8.22 -11.08
CA ARG A 79 1.97 8.54 -10.84
C ARG A 79 2.17 10.02 -10.54
N ASN A 80 3.12 10.29 -9.67
CA ASN A 80 3.62 11.64 -9.46
C ASN A 80 4.48 12.10 -10.66
N THR A 81 4.86 13.35 -10.66
CA THR A 81 5.71 13.90 -11.73
C THR A 81 7.13 13.31 -11.71
N ASN A 82 7.82 13.41 -12.84
CA ASN A 82 9.22 13.04 -12.90
C ASN A 82 10.09 13.88 -11.95
N PHE A 83 9.68 15.12 -11.65
CA PHE A 83 10.35 15.97 -10.66
C PHE A 83 10.33 15.29 -9.28
N PHE A 84 9.18 14.82 -8.81
CA PHE A 84 9.05 14.14 -7.52
C PHE A 84 10.00 12.93 -7.41
N TYR A 85 10.00 12.07 -8.43
CA TYR A 85 10.84 10.87 -8.42
C TYR A 85 12.34 11.18 -8.56
N ASN A 86 12.69 12.17 -9.35
CA ASN A 86 14.09 12.58 -9.52
C ASN A 86 14.63 13.26 -8.25
N LEU A 87 13.80 14.07 -7.57
CA LEU A 87 14.13 14.68 -6.28
C LEU A 87 14.39 13.61 -5.22
N ALA A 88 13.51 12.60 -5.13
CA ALA A 88 13.71 11.46 -4.23
C ALA A 88 15.00 10.69 -4.53
N ARG A 89 15.35 10.53 -5.81
CA ARG A 89 16.60 9.88 -6.23
C ARG A 89 17.84 10.71 -5.90
N LEU A 90 17.79 12.02 -6.17
CA LEU A 90 18.87 12.96 -5.85
C LEU A 90 19.11 13.01 -4.34
N ARG A 91 18.04 13.11 -3.54
CA ARG A 91 18.12 13.06 -2.08
C ARG A 91 18.84 11.79 -1.59
N LYS A 92 18.47 10.63 -2.15
CA LYS A 92 19.11 9.35 -1.81
C LYS A 92 20.59 9.34 -2.18
N PHE A 93 20.95 9.89 -3.33
CA PHE A 93 22.33 10.02 -3.77
C PHE A 93 23.15 10.92 -2.83
N LEU A 94 22.57 12.05 -2.40
CA LEU A 94 23.18 12.98 -1.44
C LEU A 94 23.12 12.48 0.01
N LYS A 95 22.56 11.28 0.27
CA LYS A 95 22.42 10.67 1.59
C LYS A 95 21.62 11.54 2.60
N ILE A 96 20.72 12.40 2.09
CA ILE A 96 19.85 13.22 2.94
C ILE A 96 18.78 12.30 3.55
N LYS A 97 18.72 12.24 4.89
CA LYS A 97 17.79 11.36 5.62
C LYS A 97 16.34 11.84 5.56
N ALA A 98 16.10 13.15 5.57
CA ALA A 98 14.76 13.71 5.51
C ALA A 98 14.10 13.44 4.14
N ASN A 99 12.83 13.04 4.12
CA ASN A 99 12.06 12.79 2.89
C ASN A 99 11.55 14.12 2.31
N ILE A 100 12.45 14.97 1.82
CA ILE A 100 12.13 16.34 1.34
C ILE A 100 11.11 16.34 0.19
N GLU A 101 11.10 15.29 -0.64
CA GLU A 101 10.12 15.14 -1.71
C GLU A 101 8.68 15.05 -1.20
N MET A 102 8.47 14.62 0.04
CA MET A 102 7.14 14.52 0.63
C MET A 102 6.49 15.89 0.85
N ALA A 103 7.28 16.96 0.98
CA ALA A 103 6.76 18.32 1.06
C ALA A 103 6.02 18.75 -0.23
N PHE A 104 6.30 18.10 -1.35
CA PHE A 104 5.66 18.37 -2.64
C PHE A 104 4.41 17.53 -2.91
N LEU A 105 4.00 16.63 -1.99
CA LEU A 105 2.84 15.76 -2.24
C LEU A 105 1.54 16.52 -2.47
N VAL A 106 1.34 17.63 -1.78
CA VAL A 106 0.15 18.48 -1.98
C VAL A 106 0.15 19.05 -3.39
N ASP A 107 1.30 19.56 -3.87
CA ASP A 107 1.46 20.05 -5.23
C ASP A 107 1.28 18.92 -6.27
N GLU A 108 1.85 17.74 -6.02
CA GLU A 108 1.65 16.55 -6.87
C GLU A 108 0.18 16.13 -6.93
N MET A 109 -0.57 16.23 -5.83
CA MET A 109 -2.01 15.97 -5.80
C MET A 109 -2.78 16.96 -6.69
N PHE A 110 -2.49 18.26 -6.60
CA PHE A 110 -3.12 19.25 -7.47
C PHE A 110 -2.77 19.05 -8.95
N LYS A 111 -1.58 18.55 -9.26
CA LYS A 111 -1.16 18.20 -10.63
C LYS A 111 -1.91 16.99 -11.20
N GLN A 112 -2.67 16.24 -10.39
CA GLN A 112 -3.57 15.21 -10.87
C GLN A 112 -4.94 15.76 -11.34
N ARG A 113 -5.18 17.05 -11.16
CA ARG A 113 -6.40 17.70 -11.66
C ARG A 113 -6.54 17.45 -13.16
N ASP A 114 -7.76 17.16 -13.60
CA ASP A 114 -8.10 16.87 -14.99
C ASP A 114 -7.42 15.62 -15.58
N LYS A 115 -6.87 14.74 -14.72
CA LYS A 115 -6.35 13.43 -15.12
C LYS A 115 -7.29 12.32 -14.69
N THR A 116 -7.38 11.28 -15.51
CA THR A 116 -8.06 10.05 -15.14
C THR A 116 -7.11 9.17 -14.33
N LEU A 117 -7.58 8.71 -13.17
CA LEU A 117 -6.92 7.69 -12.37
C LEU A 117 -7.75 6.41 -12.45
N THR A 118 -7.14 5.33 -12.89
CA THR A 118 -7.79 4.03 -12.98
C THR A 118 -7.46 3.21 -11.73
N ILE A 119 -8.49 2.69 -11.07
CA ILE A 119 -8.36 1.76 -9.95
C ILE A 119 -8.88 0.41 -10.40
N THR A 120 -8.02 -0.59 -10.41
CA THR A 120 -8.35 -1.96 -10.81
C THR A 120 -8.40 -2.84 -9.57
N PHE A 121 -9.57 -3.41 -9.29
CA PHE A 121 -9.77 -4.38 -8.22
C PHE A 121 -9.65 -5.79 -8.79
N GLY A 122 -8.76 -6.59 -8.22
CA GLY A 122 -8.68 -8.01 -8.52
C GLY A 122 -9.75 -8.82 -7.78
N LYS A 123 -9.78 -10.12 -8.04
CA LYS A 123 -10.69 -11.03 -7.34
C LYS A 123 -10.28 -11.19 -5.87
N PRO A 124 -11.24 -11.33 -4.94
CA PRO A 124 -10.93 -11.61 -3.55
C PRO A 124 -10.11 -12.90 -3.40
N ILE A 125 -9.06 -12.84 -2.62
CA ILE A 125 -8.21 -13.98 -2.28
C ILE A 125 -8.58 -14.38 -0.85
N PRO A 126 -9.12 -15.59 -0.63
CA PRO A 126 -9.47 -16.07 0.70
C PRO A 126 -8.25 -16.16 1.62
N TYR A 127 -8.44 -15.92 2.92
CA TYR A 127 -7.33 -15.94 3.89
C TYR A 127 -6.66 -17.32 4.01
N GLU A 128 -7.38 -18.40 3.74
CA GLU A 128 -6.89 -19.77 3.72
C GLU A 128 -5.79 -20.01 2.67
N THR A 129 -5.74 -19.15 1.64
CA THR A 129 -4.67 -19.18 0.61
C THR A 129 -3.30 -18.92 1.23
N PHE A 130 -3.23 -18.12 2.29
CA PHE A 130 -2.00 -17.69 2.95
C PHE A 130 -1.55 -18.68 4.02
N ASP A 131 -1.19 -19.86 3.59
CA ASP A 131 -0.76 -20.97 4.44
C ASP A 131 0.75 -20.94 4.74
N LYS A 132 1.27 -22.05 5.30
CA LYS A 132 2.66 -22.17 5.73
C LYS A 132 3.65 -22.47 4.59
N ARG A 133 3.20 -22.59 3.33
CA ARG A 133 4.09 -22.82 2.16
C ARG A 133 5.06 -21.66 1.98
N PHE A 134 4.60 -20.45 2.29
CA PHE A 134 5.42 -19.24 2.23
C PHE A 134 5.33 -18.46 3.54
N THR A 135 6.36 -17.70 3.83
CA THR A 135 6.32 -16.72 4.93
C THR A 135 5.42 -15.54 4.59
N ASP A 136 4.89 -14.85 5.60
CA ASP A 136 4.05 -13.65 5.38
C ASP A 136 4.74 -12.60 4.51
N ALA A 137 6.07 -12.50 4.57
CA ALA A 137 6.84 -11.57 3.74
C ALA A 137 6.87 -12.01 2.27
N GLN A 138 6.99 -13.31 2.01
CA GLN A 138 6.91 -13.86 0.65
C GLN A 138 5.50 -13.74 0.09
N TRP A 139 4.47 -13.95 0.90
CA TRP A 139 3.09 -13.69 0.52
C TRP A 139 2.85 -12.22 0.15
N ALA A 140 3.38 -11.29 0.95
CA ALA A 140 3.28 -9.86 0.67
C ALA A 140 3.96 -9.49 -0.66
N GLU A 141 5.12 -10.09 -0.98
CA GLU A 141 5.82 -9.88 -2.24
C GLU A 141 5.04 -10.47 -3.43
N LYS A 142 4.51 -11.69 -3.30
CA LYS A 142 3.66 -12.31 -4.33
C LYS A 142 2.42 -11.45 -4.62
N LEU A 143 1.79 -10.91 -3.59
CA LEU A 143 0.63 -10.00 -3.75
C LEU A 143 1.03 -8.68 -4.39
N ARG A 144 2.19 -8.12 -4.02
CA ARG A 144 2.73 -6.90 -4.63
C ARG A 144 2.93 -7.08 -6.13
N THR A 145 3.64 -8.13 -6.52
CA THR A 145 3.90 -8.42 -7.94
C THR A 145 2.62 -8.73 -8.70
N PHE A 146 1.72 -9.52 -8.12
CA PHE A 146 0.42 -9.82 -8.72
C PHE A 146 -0.42 -8.56 -8.95
N SER A 147 -0.42 -7.59 -8.01
CA SER A 147 -1.22 -6.38 -8.16
C SER A 147 -0.84 -5.55 -9.39
N TYR A 148 0.43 -5.59 -9.81
CA TYR A 148 0.86 -4.92 -11.04
C TYR A 148 0.35 -5.62 -12.31
N HIS A 149 0.15 -6.94 -12.29
CA HIS A 149 -0.40 -7.69 -13.42
C HIS A 149 -1.91 -7.49 -13.62
N LEU A 150 -2.62 -6.92 -12.64
CA LEU A 150 -4.04 -6.57 -12.80
C LEU A 150 -4.29 -5.54 -13.89
N THR A 151 -3.29 -4.77 -14.29
CA THR A 151 -3.39 -3.85 -15.43
C THR A 151 -3.53 -4.56 -16.77
N GLU A 152 -2.96 -5.77 -16.89
CA GLU A 152 -2.99 -6.58 -18.10
C GLU A 152 -4.30 -7.38 -18.19
N ASP A 153 -4.73 -7.98 -17.08
CA ASP A 153 -5.98 -8.73 -16.97
C ASP A 153 -6.61 -8.54 -15.58
N PRO A 154 -7.63 -7.68 -15.46
CA PRO A 154 -8.35 -7.47 -14.19
C PRO A 154 -9.06 -8.72 -13.66
N ASN A 155 -9.38 -9.69 -14.53
CA ASN A 155 -10.06 -10.93 -14.17
C ASN A 155 -9.12 -12.05 -13.77
N GLN A 156 -7.82 -11.82 -13.82
CA GLN A 156 -6.81 -12.81 -13.45
C GLN A 156 -7.04 -13.31 -12.03
N VAL A 157 -6.96 -14.64 -11.86
CA VAL A 157 -7.02 -15.28 -10.55
C VAL A 157 -5.60 -15.39 -10.00
N PHE A 158 -5.42 -15.02 -8.73
CA PHE A 158 -4.16 -15.20 -8.05
C PHE A 158 -3.78 -16.69 -7.96
N ASN A 159 -2.61 -17.03 -8.46
CA ASN A 159 -2.05 -18.37 -8.35
C ASN A 159 -0.78 -18.31 -7.47
N PRO A 160 -0.78 -18.92 -6.28
CA PRO A 160 0.36 -18.93 -5.38
C PRO A 160 1.65 -19.52 -5.96
N GLU A 161 1.52 -20.49 -6.87
CA GLU A 161 2.66 -21.19 -7.46
C GLU A 161 3.27 -20.44 -8.66
N LYS A 162 2.55 -19.45 -9.19
CA LYS A 162 3.03 -18.64 -10.31
C LYS A 162 4.00 -17.57 -9.78
N GLU A 163 5.12 -17.39 -10.48
CA GLU A 163 5.99 -16.23 -10.31
C GLU A 163 5.48 -15.08 -11.18
N TYR A 164 5.19 -13.96 -10.56
CA TYR A 164 4.80 -12.72 -11.23
C TYR A 164 6.03 -11.82 -11.32
N ILE A 165 6.54 -11.61 -12.54
CA ILE A 165 7.71 -10.79 -12.80
C ILE A 165 7.26 -9.39 -13.23
N ILE A 166 7.82 -8.34 -12.61
CA ILE A 166 7.48 -6.94 -12.90
C ILE A 166 8.60 -6.30 -13.70
#